data_8fa6f8e4b269313a2092b73385db62bc
#
_entry.id   8fa6f8e4b269313a2092b73385db62bc
#
_cell.length_a   1.000
_cell.length_b   1.000
_cell.length_c   1.000
_cell.angle_alpha   90.00
_cell.angle_beta   90.00
_cell.angle_gamma   90.00
#
_symmetry.space_group_name_H-M   'P 1'
#
loop_
_entity.id
_entity.type
_entity.pdbx_description
1 polymer ?
#
loop_
_entity_poly.entity_id
_entity_poly.type
_entity_poly.pdbx_seq_one_letter_code
_entity_poly.pdbx_strand_id
1 'polypeptide(L)'
;EIMKASMTDGLAGKSDMLAGLVPGDAGFRLARRVESGQALSGRTIGMAVARALAVMENNGSMRCVVAAPTAGACGVLPGAFLSAAEERGLGDDAIVDGLLVAAAVGVLVAMRAPISGAIGGCQSEIGVASAMTAAGLAQLGGGTPEQVIHAAAIALKSLLGLICDPVAGPVEIPCIKRNAVGVSNAFAAADMALAGIASRIPPDEVVDALINVQGLLHPDLRGNLRGGLASTATGRALKDEWYARMKRMQA
;
A
#
# COMPACT_ATOMS: atom_id res chain seq x y z
N GLU A 1 -17.20 2.51 5.48
CA GLU A 1 -17.33 3.91 5.93
C GLU A 1 -16.00 4.49 6.45
N ILE A 2 -15.28 3.84 7.38
CA ILE A 2 -14.01 4.35 7.94
C ILE A 2 -12.98 4.59 6.83
N MET A 3 -12.83 3.68 5.86
CA MET A 3 -11.93 3.87 4.71
C MET A 3 -12.28 5.12 3.89
N LYS A 4 -13.58 5.38 3.67
CA LYS A 4 -14.06 6.59 2.97
C LYS A 4 -13.75 7.86 3.78
N ALA A 5 -14.04 7.85 5.07
CA ALA A 5 -13.77 8.98 5.95
C ALA A 5 -12.28 9.32 5.99
N SER A 6 -11.41 8.31 6.20
CA SER A 6 -9.97 8.52 6.22
C SER A 6 -9.42 9.10 4.90
N MET A 7 -9.95 8.64 3.76
CA MET A 7 -9.59 9.19 2.46
C MET A 7 -10.02 10.66 2.32
N THR A 8 -11.27 10.98 2.68
CA THR A 8 -11.83 12.33 2.57
C THR A 8 -11.05 13.31 3.45
N ASP A 9 -10.77 12.92 4.70
CA ASP A 9 -9.99 13.74 5.63
C ASP A 9 -8.58 14.05 5.10
N GLY A 10 -7.90 13.03 4.56
CA GLY A 10 -6.55 13.21 4.01
C GLY A 10 -6.51 14.02 2.71
N LEU A 11 -7.59 14.00 1.92
CA LEU A 11 -7.70 14.81 0.70
C LEU A 11 -8.13 16.25 0.98
N ALA A 12 -8.64 16.58 2.17
CA ALA A 12 -9.11 17.91 2.52
C ALA A 12 -7.99 18.96 2.61
N GLY A 13 -6.72 18.53 2.70
CA GLY A 13 -5.61 19.46 2.77
C GLY A 13 -4.34 18.85 3.37
N LYS A 14 -3.69 19.60 4.24
CA LYS A 14 -2.44 19.19 4.88
C LYS A 14 -2.73 18.45 6.19
N SER A 15 -2.11 17.29 6.35
CA SER A 15 -2.11 16.49 7.60
C SER A 15 -0.92 16.86 8.49
N ASP A 16 -1.13 16.93 9.81
CA ASP A 16 -0.07 17.18 10.79
C ASP A 16 0.69 15.89 11.07
N MET A 17 1.77 15.67 10.34
CA MET A 17 2.58 14.45 10.42
C MET A 17 3.27 14.34 11.79
N LEU A 18 3.19 13.16 12.42
CA LEU A 18 3.75 12.91 13.75
C LEU A 18 5.25 13.25 13.83
N ALA A 19 6.04 12.70 12.91
CA ALA A 19 7.46 12.98 12.88
C ALA A 19 7.82 14.24 12.07
N GLY A 20 6.93 14.65 11.15
CA GLY A 20 7.14 15.80 10.28
C GLY A 20 8.29 15.60 9.29
N LEU A 21 8.59 14.34 8.92
CA LEU A 21 9.61 14.02 7.92
C LEU A 21 9.14 14.35 6.50
N VAL A 22 7.83 14.45 6.30
CA VAL A 22 7.20 14.88 5.05
C VAL A 22 6.14 15.94 5.32
N PRO A 23 5.77 16.78 4.31
CA PRO A 23 4.80 17.86 4.50
C PRO A 23 3.39 17.42 4.88
N GLY A 24 2.94 16.19 4.54
CA GLY A 24 1.60 15.69 4.81
C GLY A 24 0.50 16.24 3.88
N ASP A 25 0.85 16.61 2.65
CA ASP A 25 -0.05 17.17 1.65
C ASP A 25 0.04 16.49 0.27
N ALA A 26 0.71 15.34 0.21
CA ALA A 26 1.00 14.67 -1.06
C ALA A 26 -0.29 14.15 -1.73
N GLY A 27 -1.22 13.59 -0.95
CA GLY A 27 -2.52 13.14 -1.44
C GLY A 27 -3.31 14.30 -2.06
N PHE A 28 -3.46 15.39 -1.33
CA PHE A 28 -4.14 16.61 -1.78
C PHE A 28 -3.51 17.18 -3.07
N ARG A 29 -2.20 17.36 -3.09
CA ARG A 29 -1.49 17.93 -4.25
C ARG A 29 -1.61 17.05 -5.49
N LEU A 30 -1.55 15.73 -5.34
CA LEU A 30 -1.70 14.82 -6.46
C LEU A 30 -3.14 14.80 -6.97
N ALA A 31 -4.14 14.81 -6.08
CA ALA A 31 -5.55 14.91 -6.48
C ALA A 31 -5.80 16.15 -7.34
N ARG A 32 -5.30 17.31 -6.93
CA ARG A 32 -5.40 18.57 -7.69
C ARG A 32 -4.77 18.46 -9.08
N ARG A 33 -3.62 17.79 -9.19
CA ARG A 33 -2.96 17.53 -10.48
C ARG A 33 -3.78 16.62 -11.39
N VAL A 34 -4.42 15.60 -10.80
CA VAL A 34 -5.31 14.69 -11.54
C VAL A 34 -6.55 15.44 -12.05
N GLU A 35 -7.19 16.24 -11.18
CA GLU A 35 -8.37 17.05 -11.52
C GLU A 35 -8.10 18.06 -12.61
N SER A 36 -6.89 18.62 -12.66
CA SER A 36 -6.47 19.52 -13.75
C SER A 36 -6.16 18.82 -15.08
N GLY A 37 -6.30 17.50 -15.15
CA GLY A 37 -6.02 16.71 -16.36
C GLY A 37 -4.53 16.54 -16.68
N GLN A 38 -3.62 16.90 -15.78
CA GLN A 38 -2.17 16.86 -16.01
C GLN A 38 -1.48 15.58 -15.51
N ALA A 39 -2.23 14.62 -14.97
CA ALA A 39 -1.65 13.35 -14.48
C ALA A 39 -1.29 12.42 -15.64
N LEU A 40 -0.05 11.92 -15.65
CA LEU A 40 0.43 10.99 -16.68
C LEU A 40 -0.23 9.61 -16.59
N SER A 41 -0.67 9.20 -15.39
CA SER A 41 -1.32 7.90 -15.14
C SER A 41 -2.82 7.89 -15.45
N GLY A 42 -3.36 8.97 -16.02
CA GLY A 42 -4.79 9.13 -16.24
C GLY A 42 -5.56 9.39 -14.93
N ARG A 43 -6.90 9.51 -15.03
CA ARG A 43 -7.75 9.89 -13.91
C ARG A 43 -7.85 8.77 -12.86
N THR A 44 -8.18 7.56 -13.27
CA THR A 44 -8.47 6.44 -12.36
C THR A 44 -7.28 6.08 -11.49
N ILE A 45 -6.14 5.75 -12.10
CA ILE A 45 -4.92 5.38 -11.36
C ILE A 45 -4.37 6.59 -10.60
N GLY A 46 -4.35 7.77 -11.21
CA GLY A 46 -3.88 8.99 -10.56
C GLY A 46 -4.67 9.33 -9.30
N MET A 47 -6.00 9.22 -9.34
CA MET A 47 -6.85 9.45 -8.18
C MET A 47 -6.70 8.33 -7.13
N ALA A 48 -6.56 7.06 -7.55
CA ALA A 48 -6.31 5.95 -6.66
C ALA A 48 -5.00 6.14 -5.87
N VAL A 49 -3.94 6.58 -6.54
CA VAL A 49 -2.66 6.92 -5.90
C VAL A 49 -2.82 8.12 -4.95
N ALA A 50 -3.51 9.18 -5.35
CA ALA A 50 -3.75 10.35 -4.49
C ALA A 50 -4.50 9.95 -3.21
N ARG A 51 -5.53 9.12 -3.32
CA ARG A 51 -6.31 8.58 -2.20
C ARG A 51 -5.46 7.70 -1.27
N ALA A 52 -4.62 6.84 -1.84
CA ALA A 52 -3.71 6.01 -1.05
C ALA A 52 -2.71 6.85 -0.25
N LEU A 53 -2.14 7.89 -0.86
CA LEU A 53 -1.27 8.84 -0.15
C LEU A 53 -2.02 9.54 0.98
N ALA A 54 -3.24 10.03 0.73
CA ALA A 54 -4.07 10.72 1.71
C ALA A 54 -4.38 9.86 2.93
N VAL A 55 -4.77 8.59 2.73
CA VAL A 55 -5.00 7.63 3.83
C VAL A 55 -3.72 7.38 4.61
N MET A 56 -2.58 7.26 3.94
CA MET A 56 -1.30 7.06 4.62
C MET A 56 -0.81 8.31 5.37
N GLU A 57 -1.13 9.50 4.89
CA GLU A 57 -0.86 10.74 5.62
C GLU A 57 -1.73 10.83 6.88
N ASN A 58 -2.98 10.38 6.82
CA ASN A 58 -3.81 10.22 8.03
C ASN A 58 -3.21 9.21 9.00
N ASN A 59 -2.72 8.06 8.52
CA ASN A 59 -2.01 7.09 9.36
C ASN A 59 -0.77 7.72 10.04
N GLY A 60 0.06 8.43 9.27
CA GLY A 60 1.23 9.14 9.77
C GLY A 60 0.93 10.30 10.73
N SER A 61 -0.31 10.79 10.73
CA SER A 61 -0.85 11.81 11.65
C SER A 61 -1.61 11.22 12.83
N MET A 62 -1.51 9.89 13.05
CA MET A 62 -2.18 9.16 14.14
C MET A 62 -3.72 9.24 14.10
N ARG A 63 -4.30 9.46 12.92
CA ARG A 63 -5.76 9.43 12.73
C ARG A 63 -6.26 7.99 12.48
N CYS A 64 -7.58 7.82 12.49
CA CYS A 64 -8.22 6.53 12.32
C CYS A 64 -8.08 6.02 10.88
N VAL A 65 -7.55 4.80 10.71
CA VAL A 65 -7.43 4.08 9.45
C VAL A 65 -7.84 2.61 9.63
N VAL A 66 -8.09 1.91 8.53
CA VAL A 66 -8.32 0.46 8.54
C VAL A 66 -7.03 -0.23 8.09
N ALA A 67 -6.43 -1.05 8.97
CA ALA A 67 -5.28 -1.88 8.60
C ALA A 67 -5.69 -2.95 7.59
N ALA A 68 -5.00 -3.02 6.43
CA ALA A 68 -5.31 -3.97 5.36
C ALA A 68 -4.07 -4.26 4.47
N PRO A 69 -3.26 -5.31 4.74
CA PRO A 69 -3.28 -6.19 5.91
C PRO A 69 -2.68 -5.55 7.16
N THR A 70 -1.90 -4.47 7.05
CA THR A 70 -1.28 -3.72 8.14
C THR A 70 -1.58 -2.23 8.04
N ALA A 71 -1.34 -1.47 9.10
CA ALA A 71 -1.47 -0.01 9.07
C ALA A 71 -0.48 0.63 8.07
N GLY A 72 0.70 0.04 7.89
CA GLY A 72 1.70 0.53 6.91
C GLY A 72 1.27 0.38 5.45
N ALA A 73 0.23 -0.39 5.16
CA ALA A 73 -0.33 -0.59 3.83
C ALA A 73 -1.80 -0.16 3.71
N CYS A 74 -2.32 0.58 4.70
CA CYS A 74 -3.75 0.91 4.82
C CYS A 74 -4.31 1.77 3.69
N GLY A 75 -3.46 2.39 2.87
CA GLY A 75 -3.89 3.22 1.73
C GLY A 75 -4.18 2.44 0.45
N VAL A 76 -3.63 1.23 0.30
CA VAL A 76 -3.66 0.50 -0.98
C VAL A 76 -5.10 0.11 -1.38
N LEU A 77 -5.81 -0.60 -0.51
CA LEU A 77 -7.18 -1.07 -0.78
C LEU A 77 -8.16 0.10 -0.96
N PRO A 78 -8.30 1.04 0.00
CA PRO A 78 -9.29 2.10 -0.15
C PRO A 78 -9.01 2.99 -1.35
N GLY A 79 -7.74 3.34 -1.61
CA GLY A 79 -7.37 4.15 -2.76
C GLY A 79 -7.79 3.52 -4.08
N ALA A 80 -7.55 2.23 -4.25
CA ALA A 80 -7.88 1.50 -5.45
C ALA A 80 -9.39 1.26 -5.61
N PHE A 81 -10.05 0.71 -4.58
CA PHE A 81 -11.46 0.31 -4.70
C PHE A 81 -12.39 1.49 -4.88
N LEU A 82 -12.20 2.57 -4.11
CA LEU A 82 -13.03 3.76 -4.25
C LEU A 82 -12.86 4.44 -5.61
N SER A 83 -11.65 4.39 -6.18
CA SER A 83 -11.41 4.97 -7.51
C SER A 83 -11.94 4.10 -8.63
N ALA A 84 -11.79 2.77 -8.54
CA ALA A 84 -12.34 1.84 -9.52
C ALA A 84 -13.88 1.84 -9.50
N ALA A 85 -14.49 1.89 -8.31
CA ALA A 85 -15.94 1.96 -8.16
C ALA A 85 -16.52 3.27 -8.72
N GLU A 86 -15.88 4.41 -8.43
CA GLU A 86 -16.28 5.71 -8.98
C GLU A 86 -16.22 5.71 -10.51
N GLU A 87 -15.10 5.26 -11.09
CA GLU A 87 -14.91 5.20 -12.55
C GLU A 87 -15.95 4.31 -13.26
N ARG A 88 -16.36 3.22 -12.61
CA ARG A 88 -17.29 2.25 -13.17
C ARG A 88 -18.74 2.47 -12.75
N GLY A 89 -19.04 3.47 -11.94
CA GLY A 89 -20.38 3.75 -11.42
C GLY A 89 -20.92 2.65 -10.51
N LEU A 90 -20.04 1.97 -9.73
CA LEU A 90 -20.42 0.87 -8.84
C LEU A 90 -20.78 1.38 -7.44
N GLY A 91 -21.78 0.78 -6.83
CA GLY A 91 -22.23 1.08 -5.47
C GLY A 91 -21.38 0.40 -4.38
N ASP A 92 -21.75 0.67 -3.12
CA ASP A 92 -21.05 0.16 -1.94
C ASP A 92 -21.05 -1.36 -1.83
N ASP A 93 -22.13 -2.02 -2.28
CA ASP A 93 -22.23 -3.50 -2.25
C ASP A 93 -21.12 -4.14 -3.09
N ALA A 94 -20.85 -3.61 -4.28
CA ALA A 94 -19.75 -4.10 -5.11
C ALA A 94 -18.39 -3.88 -4.45
N ILE A 95 -18.20 -2.74 -3.75
CA ILE A 95 -16.98 -2.48 -2.99
C ILE A 95 -16.82 -3.51 -1.85
N VAL A 96 -17.92 -3.85 -1.16
CA VAL A 96 -17.92 -4.86 -0.10
C VAL A 96 -17.55 -6.24 -0.65
N ASP A 97 -18.11 -6.64 -1.78
CA ASP A 97 -17.76 -7.91 -2.44
C ASP A 97 -16.27 -7.96 -2.80
N GLY A 98 -15.72 -6.89 -3.36
CA GLY A 98 -14.29 -6.77 -3.61
C GLY A 98 -13.43 -6.83 -2.33
N LEU A 99 -13.90 -6.21 -1.23
CA LEU A 99 -13.23 -6.28 0.07
C LEU A 99 -13.25 -7.69 0.67
N LEU A 100 -14.33 -8.45 0.50
CA LEU A 100 -14.42 -9.85 0.96
C LEU A 100 -13.43 -10.74 0.21
N VAL A 101 -13.31 -10.57 -1.11
CA VAL A 101 -12.30 -11.27 -1.92
C VAL A 101 -10.89 -10.88 -1.48
N ALA A 102 -10.63 -9.60 -1.30
CA ALA A 102 -9.33 -9.12 -0.81
C ALA A 102 -9.00 -9.69 0.58
N ALA A 103 -9.98 -9.73 1.50
CA ALA A 103 -9.81 -10.29 2.82
C ALA A 103 -9.47 -11.79 2.77
N ALA A 104 -10.13 -12.57 1.90
CA ALA A 104 -9.82 -13.98 1.70
C ALA A 104 -8.36 -14.19 1.28
N VAL A 105 -7.87 -13.41 0.31
CA VAL A 105 -6.45 -13.47 -0.10
C VAL A 105 -5.53 -13.11 1.07
N GLY A 106 -5.82 -12.04 1.80
CA GLY A 106 -5.02 -11.62 2.96
C GLY A 106 -4.94 -12.68 4.06
N VAL A 107 -6.06 -13.32 4.38
CA VAL A 107 -6.14 -14.41 5.37
C VAL A 107 -5.31 -15.61 4.92
N LEU A 108 -5.47 -16.05 3.66
CA LEU A 108 -4.73 -17.19 3.11
C LEU A 108 -3.21 -16.95 3.16
N VAL A 109 -2.75 -15.75 2.83
CA VAL A 109 -1.33 -15.40 2.96
C VAL A 109 -0.90 -15.38 4.43
N ALA A 110 -1.69 -14.74 5.32
CA ALA A 110 -1.35 -14.61 6.73
C ALA A 110 -1.30 -15.95 7.48
N MET A 111 -2.04 -16.97 7.02
CA MET A 111 -1.98 -18.34 7.56
C MET A 111 -0.65 -19.04 7.23
N ARG A 112 0.10 -18.59 6.22
CA ARG A 112 1.32 -19.23 5.72
C ARG A 112 2.57 -18.40 5.93
N ALA A 113 2.46 -17.09 5.88
CA ALA A 113 3.58 -16.15 5.89
C ALA A 113 3.35 -14.96 6.84
N PRO A 114 4.38 -14.45 7.53
CA PRO A 114 4.30 -13.18 8.23
C PRO A 114 3.93 -12.04 7.28
N ILE A 115 2.94 -11.23 7.68
CA ILE A 115 2.49 -10.04 6.92
C ILE A 115 3.11 -8.73 7.42
N SER A 116 3.94 -8.78 8.45
CA SER A 116 4.62 -7.61 9.01
C SER A 116 5.89 -7.28 8.24
N GLY A 117 6.08 -6.00 7.89
CA GLY A 117 7.30 -5.51 7.26
C GLY A 117 8.56 -5.67 8.12
N ALA A 118 8.41 -5.58 9.44
CA ALA A 118 9.50 -5.78 10.40
C ALA A 118 10.01 -7.24 10.42
N ILE A 119 9.21 -8.19 9.96
CA ILE A 119 9.59 -9.62 9.89
C ILE A 119 10.00 -9.97 8.45
N GLY A 120 9.16 -9.65 7.48
CA GLY A 120 9.29 -10.14 6.11
C GLY A 120 9.63 -9.07 5.07
N GLY A 121 9.93 -7.83 5.44
CA GLY A 121 10.11 -6.73 4.50
C GLY A 121 8.78 -6.11 4.04
N CYS A 122 8.83 -4.99 3.33
CA CYS A 122 7.62 -4.37 2.77
C CYS A 122 6.93 -5.21 1.69
N GLN A 123 7.59 -6.24 1.15
CA GLN A 123 6.91 -7.25 0.33
C GLN A 123 5.75 -7.92 1.09
N SER A 124 5.87 -8.08 2.41
CA SER A 124 4.85 -8.65 3.29
C SER A 124 3.68 -7.70 3.56
N GLU A 125 3.90 -6.40 3.54
CA GLU A 125 2.87 -5.38 3.74
C GLU A 125 2.30 -4.90 2.40
N ILE A 126 3.13 -4.20 1.61
CA ILE A 126 2.72 -3.60 0.34
C ILE A 126 2.47 -4.67 -0.73
N GLY A 127 3.32 -5.73 -0.77
CA GLY A 127 3.13 -6.85 -1.70
C GLY A 127 1.82 -7.59 -1.45
N VAL A 128 1.54 -7.92 -0.19
CA VAL A 128 0.29 -8.59 0.19
C VAL A 128 -0.92 -7.66 0.01
N ALA A 129 -0.84 -6.38 0.43
CA ALA A 129 -1.90 -5.40 0.19
C ALA A 129 -2.20 -5.25 -1.32
N SER A 130 -1.15 -5.21 -2.15
CA SER A 130 -1.30 -5.14 -3.60
C SER A 130 -1.95 -6.39 -4.18
N ALA A 131 -1.61 -7.59 -3.68
CA ALA A 131 -2.25 -8.85 -4.08
C ALA A 131 -3.73 -8.89 -3.69
N MET A 132 -4.06 -8.53 -2.45
CA MET A 132 -5.43 -8.38 -1.95
C MET A 132 -6.23 -7.43 -2.83
N THR A 133 -5.63 -6.27 -3.14
CA THR A 133 -6.25 -5.23 -3.96
C THR A 133 -6.46 -5.69 -5.40
N ALA A 134 -5.46 -6.35 -6.01
CA ALA A 134 -5.57 -6.85 -7.38
C ALA A 134 -6.68 -7.89 -7.52
N ALA A 135 -6.79 -8.81 -6.55
CA ALA A 135 -7.89 -9.79 -6.51
C ALA A 135 -9.26 -9.11 -6.43
N GLY A 136 -9.41 -8.15 -5.51
CA GLY A 136 -10.66 -7.41 -5.37
C GLY A 136 -11.00 -6.53 -6.58
N LEU A 137 -10.00 -5.90 -7.23
CA LEU A 137 -10.18 -5.17 -8.48
C LEU A 137 -10.61 -6.09 -9.63
N ALA A 138 -10.02 -7.30 -9.72
CA ALA A 138 -10.45 -8.30 -10.70
C ALA A 138 -11.90 -8.72 -10.46
N GLN A 139 -12.32 -8.91 -9.21
CA GLN A 139 -13.72 -9.15 -8.83
C GLN A 139 -14.62 -7.98 -9.26
N LEU A 140 -14.25 -6.73 -8.94
CA LEU A 140 -14.98 -5.52 -9.36
C LEU A 140 -15.05 -5.40 -10.89
N GLY A 141 -14.06 -5.94 -11.59
CA GLY A 141 -13.98 -6.02 -13.05
C GLY A 141 -14.86 -7.07 -13.68
N GLY A 142 -15.52 -7.93 -12.88
CA GLY A 142 -16.32 -9.06 -13.34
C GLY A 142 -15.46 -10.27 -13.75
N GLY A 143 -14.26 -10.40 -13.20
CA GLY A 143 -13.35 -11.51 -13.48
C GLY A 143 -13.85 -12.85 -12.93
N THR A 144 -13.42 -13.94 -13.57
CA THR A 144 -13.65 -15.31 -13.07
C THR A 144 -12.79 -15.58 -11.82
N PRO A 145 -13.13 -16.59 -11.00
CA PRO A 145 -12.29 -16.98 -9.86
C PRO A 145 -10.82 -17.23 -10.23
N GLU A 146 -10.55 -17.82 -11.41
CA GLU A 146 -9.20 -18.02 -11.91
C GLU A 146 -8.48 -16.69 -12.19
N GLN A 147 -9.17 -15.74 -12.80
CA GLN A 147 -8.62 -14.40 -13.05
C GLN A 147 -8.33 -13.66 -11.75
N VAL A 148 -9.20 -13.79 -10.74
CA VAL A 148 -9.02 -13.21 -9.41
C VAL A 148 -7.73 -13.71 -8.74
N ILE A 149 -7.50 -15.03 -8.72
CA ILE A 149 -6.30 -15.61 -8.10
C ILE A 149 -5.04 -15.32 -8.93
N HIS A 150 -5.14 -15.25 -10.26
CA HIS A 150 -4.02 -14.82 -11.11
C HIS A 150 -3.65 -13.36 -10.88
N ALA A 151 -4.62 -12.47 -10.70
CA ALA A 151 -4.36 -11.07 -10.35
C ALA A 151 -3.56 -10.97 -9.04
N ALA A 152 -3.99 -11.69 -7.99
CA ALA A 152 -3.27 -11.75 -6.72
C ALA A 152 -1.82 -12.24 -6.90
N ALA A 153 -1.62 -13.34 -7.62
CA ALA A 153 -0.30 -13.93 -7.85
C ALA A 153 0.61 -12.99 -8.65
N ILE A 154 0.10 -12.32 -9.68
CA ILE A 154 0.86 -11.36 -10.48
C ILE A 154 1.27 -10.18 -9.63
N ALA A 155 0.35 -9.62 -8.83
CA ALA A 155 0.65 -8.48 -7.96
C ALA A 155 1.71 -8.83 -6.90
N LEU A 156 1.57 -9.98 -6.21
CA LEU A 156 2.47 -10.38 -5.15
C LEU A 156 3.90 -10.62 -5.66
N LYS A 157 4.05 -11.42 -6.72
CA LYS A 157 5.36 -11.75 -7.25
C LYS A 157 6.12 -10.55 -7.82
N SER A 158 5.40 -9.52 -8.27
CA SER A 158 6.00 -8.29 -8.83
C SER A 158 6.66 -7.42 -7.75
N LEU A 159 6.36 -7.64 -6.46
CA LEU A 159 6.89 -6.89 -5.33
C LEU A 159 7.76 -7.74 -4.39
N LEU A 160 8.13 -8.98 -4.79
CA LEU A 160 9.09 -9.79 -4.05
C LEU A 160 10.44 -9.08 -3.96
N GLY A 161 11.05 -9.15 -2.78
CA GLY A 161 12.33 -8.48 -2.50
C GLY A 161 12.18 -7.03 -1.99
N LEU A 162 10.97 -6.47 -1.88
CA LEU A 162 10.78 -5.13 -1.35
C LEU A 162 11.11 -5.12 0.16
N ILE A 163 12.22 -4.45 0.48
CA ILE A 163 12.77 -4.36 1.84
C ILE A 163 11.94 -3.44 2.74
N CYS A 164 12.11 -3.54 4.07
CA CYS A 164 11.57 -2.60 5.04
C CYS A 164 12.71 -1.74 5.61
N ASP A 165 12.78 -0.48 5.22
CA ASP A 165 13.86 0.46 5.56
C ASP A 165 13.34 1.85 5.97
N PRO A 166 12.40 1.93 6.96
CA PRO A 166 11.80 3.19 7.36
C PRO A 166 12.84 4.15 7.91
N VAL A 167 12.74 5.42 7.52
CA VAL A 167 13.61 6.47 8.06
C VAL A 167 13.11 6.90 9.44
N ALA A 168 13.97 6.92 10.41
CA ALA A 168 13.71 7.34 11.80
C ALA A 168 12.68 6.51 12.59
N GLY A 169 11.98 5.56 11.97
CA GLY A 169 10.99 4.69 12.60
C GLY A 169 9.54 4.95 12.23
N PRO A 170 9.04 6.20 12.17
CA PRO A 170 7.68 6.48 11.73
C PRO A 170 7.39 6.01 10.31
N VAL A 171 6.10 5.69 10.03
CA VAL A 171 5.64 5.19 8.73
C VAL A 171 5.46 6.30 7.68
N GLU A 172 6.38 7.27 7.65
CA GLU A 172 6.35 8.40 6.71
C GLU A 172 7.22 8.12 5.48
N ILE A 173 8.51 7.86 5.67
CA ILE A 173 9.47 7.59 4.59
C ILE A 173 10.01 6.16 4.71
N PRO A 174 9.87 5.34 3.69
CA PRO A 174 9.23 5.55 2.37
C PRO A 174 7.76 5.12 2.34
N CYS A 175 7.16 4.73 3.46
CA CYS A 175 5.91 3.99 3.59
C CYS A 175 4.74 4.65 2.85
N ILE A 176 4.55 5.96 3.00
CA ILE A 176 3.49 6.71 2.32
C ILE A 176 3.57 6.48 0.81
N LYS A 177 4.74 6.67 0.21
CA LYS A 177 4.91 6.56 -1.25
C LYS A 177 4.89 5.11 -1.75
N ARG A 178 5.22 4.12 -0.90
CA ARG A 178 5.10 2.71 -1.27
C ARG A 178 3.66 2.25 -1.42
N ASN A 179 2.70 2.88 -0.71
CA ASN A 179 1.28 2.61 -0.95
C ASN A 179 0.86 3.00 -2.38
N ALA A 180 1.39 4.09 -2.94
CA ALA A 180 1.19 4.47 -4.33
C ALA A 180 1.68 3.39 -5.31
N VAL A 181 2.84 2.79 -5.03
CA VAL A 181 3.38 1.67 -5.83
C VAL A 181 2.48 0.45 -5.73
N GLY A 182 2.02 0.10 -4.51
CA GLY A 182 1.09 -1.01 -4.29
C GLY A 182 -0.22 -0.87 -5.06
N VAL A 183 -0.80 0.34 -5.09
CA VAL A 183 -2.00 0.66 -5.89
C VAL A 183 -1.73 0.46 -7.38
N SER A 184 -0.68 1.07 -7.90
CA SER A 184 -0.38 1.03 -9.34
C SER A 184 -0.11 -0.41 -9.81
N ASN A 185 0.63 -1.19 -9.03
CA ASN A 185 0.88 -2.60 -9.28
C ASN A 185 -0.41 -3.44 -9.25
N ALA A 186 -1.35 -3.13 -8.33
CA ALA A 186 -2.62 -3.83 -8.23
C ALA A 186 -3.50 -3.63 -9.47
N PHE A 187 -3.61 -2.39 -9.98
CA PHE A 187 -4.34 -2.12 -11.23
C PHE A 187 -3.73 -2.87 -12.41
N ALA A 188 -2.40 -2.78 -12.58
CA ALA A 188 -1.71 -3.48 -13.67
C ALA A 188 -1.92 -5.00 -13.60
N ALA A 189 -1.86 -5.59 -12.40
CA ALA A 189 -2.06 -7.02 -12.21
C ALA A 189 -3.51 -7.45 -12.48
N ALA A 190 -4.50 -6.66 -12.04
CA ALA A 190 -5.90 -6.92 -12.29
C ALA A 190 -6.22 -6.84 -13.79
N ASP A 191 -5.76 -5.80 -14.49
CA ASP A 191 -5.98 -5.64 -15.92
C ASP A 191 -5.33 -6.77 -16.72
N MET A 192 -4.10 -7.19 -16.37
CA MET A 192 -3.45 -8.34 -17.00
C MET A 192 -4.28 -9.61 -16.84
N ALA A 193 -4.76 -9.90 -15.63
CA ALA A 193 -5.54 -11.10 -15.37
C ALA A 193 -6.91 -11.06 -16.08
N LEU A 194 -7.59 -9.92 -16.07
CA LEU A 194 -8.85 -9.72 -16.80
C LEU A 194 -8.69 -9.85 -18.32
N ALA A 195 -7.52 -9.47 -18.84
CA ALA A 195 -7.16 -9.70 -20.24
C ALA A 195 -6.77 -11.15 -20.57
N GLY A 196 -6.85 -12.07 -19.58
CA GLY A 196 -6.51 -13.50 -19.76
C GLY A 196 -5.01 -13.80 -19.63
N ILE A 197 -4.20 -12.86 -19.15
CA ILE A 197 -2.78 -13.08 -18.89
C ILE A 197 -2.62 -13.76 -17.54
N ALA A 198 -2.40 -15.08 -17.58
CA ALA A 198 -2.28 -15.89 -16.37
C ALA A 198 -0.88 -15.79 -15.72
N SER A 199 -0.82 -15.95 -14.41
CA SER A 199 0.43 -16.23 -13.72
C SER A 199 0.89 -17.65 -14.05
N ARG A 200 2.09 -17.80 -14.65
CA ARG A 200 2.66 -19.14 -14.97
C ARG A 200 3.11 -19.88 -13.71
N ILE A 201 3.50 -19.14 -12.67
CA ILE A 201 3.77 -19.70 -11.34
C ILE A 201 2.43 -19.73 -10.61
N PRO A 202 2.00 -20.89 -10.08
CA PRO A 202 0.77 -21.01 -9.33
C PRO A 202 0.72 -20.09 -8.12
N PRO A 203 -0.45 -19.60 -7.71
CA PRO A 203 -0.59 -18.68 -6.57
C PRO A 203 0.04 -19.19 -5.28
N ASP A 204 -0.12 -20.48 -4.97
CA ASP A 204 0.47 -21.08 -3.78
C ASP A 204 2.00 -21.05 -3.79
N GLU A 205 2.60 -21.34 -4.94
CA GLU A 205 4.06 -21.27 -5.11
C GLU A 205 4.58 -19.81 -5.05
N VAL A 206 3.77 -18.82 -5.42
CA VAL A 206 4.12 -17.41 -5.24
C VAL A 206 4.17 -17.07 -3.74
N VAL A 207 3.28 -17.63 -2.92
CA VAL A 207 3.34 -17.49 -1.46
C VAL A 207 4.57 -18.22 -0.89
N ASP A 208 4.91 -19.40 -1.40
CA ASP A 208 6.15 -20.08 -1.02
C ASP A 208 7.39 -19.27 -1.38
N ALA A 209 7.39 -18.63 -2.55
CA ALA A 209 8.46 -17.72 -2.95
C ALA A 209 8.55 -16.50 -2.00
N LEU A 210 7.41 -15.95 -1.57
CA LEU A 210 7.40 -14.88 -0.55
C LEU A 210 8.09 -15.33 0.74
N ILE A 211 7.72 -16.52 1.27
CA ILE A 211 8.33 -17.09 2.48
C ILE A 211 9.84 -17.28 2.30
N ASN A 212 10.25 -17.81 1.17
CA ASN A 212 11.66 -18.00 0.84
C ASN A 212 12.43 -16.68 0.83
N VAL A 213 11.92 -15.66 0.10
CA VAL A 213 12.57 -14.35 0.03
C VAL A 213 12.58 -13.66 1.39
N GLN A 214 11.52 -13.80 2.20
CA GLN A 214 11.52 -13.32 3.60
C GLN A 214 12.69 -13.91 4.40
N GLY A 215 12.95 -15.20 4.25
CA GLY A 215 14.08 -15.88 4.92
C GLY A 215 15.45 -15.37 4.47
N LEU A 216 15.59 -15.01 3.20
CA LEU A 216 16.84 -14.53 2.59
C LEU A 216 17.13 -13.05 2.86
N LEU A 217 16.15 -12.23 3.26
CA LEU A 217 16.38 -10.82 3.57
C LEU A 217 17.35 -10.68 4.76
N HIS A 218 18.39 -9.87 4.56
CA HIS A 218 19.31 -9.53 5.65
C HIS A 218 18.53 -8.84 6.80
N PRO A 219 18.87 -9.09 8.08
CA PRO A 219 18.21 -8.43 9.21
C PRO A 219 18.16 -6.90 9.12
N ASP A 220 19.19 -6.27 8.57
CA ASP A 220 19.25 -4.81 8.42
C ASP A 220 18.25 -4.25 7.38
N LEU A 221 17.58 -5.11 6.62
CA LEU A 221 16.54 -4.76 5.64
C LEU A 221 15.12 -5.06 6.14
N ARG A 222 14.97 -5.34 7.45
CA ARG A 222 13.72 -5.71 8.12
C ARG A 222 13.25 -4.66 9.12
N GLY A 223 13.34 -3.37 8.80
CA GLY A 223 12.78 -2.29 9.62
C GLY A 223 13.56 -1.91 10.87
N ASN A 224 14.81 -2.37 11.02
CA ASN A 224 15.64 -2.07 12.18
C ASN A 224 16.45 -0.75 12.10
N LEU A 225 16.18 0.06 11.11
CA LEU A 225 16.77 1.39 10.88
C LEU A 225 18.29 1.38 10.59
N ARG A 226 18.87 0.23 10.20
CA ARG A 226 20.31 0.11 9.94
C ARG A 226 20.67 0.00 8.47
N GLY A 227 19.72 -0.46 7.62
CA GLY A 227 19.94 -0.66 6.18
C GLY A 227 19.06 0.22 5.30
N GLY A 228 19.25 0.13 3.99
CA GLY A 228 18.46 0.82 2.98
C GLY A 228 18.47 2.35 3.14
N LEU A 229 17.32 2.99 2.98
CA LEU A 229 17.17 4.45 3.07
C LEU A 229 17.59 5.00 4.46
N ALA A 230 17.32 4.24 5.53
CA ALA A 230 17.69 4.66 6.89
C ALA A 230 19.20 4.82 7.08
N SER A 231 20.01 4.13 6.29
CA SER A 231 21.48 4.18 6.36
C SER A 231 22.12 5.28 5.51
N THR A 232 21.33 6.02 4.71
CA THR A 232 21.83 7.14 3.91
C THR A 232 22.21 8.34 4.79
N ALA A 233 23.05 9.23 4.29
CA ALA A 233 23.42 10.46 5.04
C ALA A 233 22.17 11.27 5.42
N THR A 234 21.25 11.49 4.47
CA THR A 234 19.99 12.18 4.71
C THR A 234 19.10 11.43 5.69
N GLY A 235 18.99 10.10 5.56
CA GLY A 235 18.20 9.27 6.48
C GLY A 235 18.68 9.37 7.92
N ARG A 236 19.97 9.38 8.14
CA ARG A 236 20.57 9.59 9.48
C ARG A 236 20.30 10.99 10.01
N ALA A 237 20.47 12.04 9.20
CA ALA A 237 20.20 13.42 9.61
C ALA A 237 18.72 13.59 10.04
N LEU A 238 17.77 13.11 9.24
CA LEU A 238 16.34 13.14 9.57
C LEU A 238 16.02 12.36 10.86
N LYS A 239 16.69 11.25 11.09
CA LYS A 239 16.55 10.48 12.35
C LYS A 239 17.01 11.31 13.55
N ASP A 240 18.18 11.98 13.45
CA ASP A 240 18.72 12.79 14.54
C ASP A 240 17.83 14.00 14.84
N GLU A 241 17.28 14.65 13.82
CA GLU A 241 16.31 15.74 13.94
C GLU A 241 15.04 15.29 14.66
N TRP A 242 14.47 14.14 14.25
CA TRP A 242 13.29 13.57 14.89
C TRP A 242 13.52 13.23 16.36
N TYR A 243 14.64 12.57 16.68
CA TYR A 243 14.94 12.20 18.07
C TYR A 243 15.21 13.43 18.95
N ALA A 244 15.85 14.49 18.41
CA ALA A 244 16.00 15.75 19.12
C ALA A 244 14.65 16.44 19.38
N ARG A 245 13.70 16.37 18.42
CA ARG A 245 12.33 16.88 18.58
C ARG A 245 11.57 16.10 19.66
N MET A 246 11.63 14.76 19.63
CA MET A 246 10.96 13.93 20.66
C MET A 246 11.44 14.25 22.08
N LYS A 247 12.75 14.43 22.28
CA LYS A 247 13.29 14.81 23.58
C LYS A 247 12.74 16.15 24.08
N ARG A 248 12.57 17.13 23.19
CA ARG A 248 11.97 18.42 23.55
C ARG A 248 10.47 18.35 23.88
N MET A 249 9.74 17.38 23.31
CA MET A 249 8.31 17.18 23.60
C MET A 249 8.08 16.48 24.96
N GLN A 250 9.11 15.79 25.51
CA GLN A 250 9.05 15.09 26.79
C GLN A 250 9.58 15.91 27.97
N ALA A 251 10.25 17.01 27.69
CA ALA A 251 10.80 17.93 28.71
C ALA A 251 9.81 19.06 29.04
#